data_9414f5267d3b6a8e9aba8d557c5ff508
#
_entry.id   9414f5267d3b6a8e9aba8d557c5ff508
#
_cell.length_a   1.000
_cell.length_b   1.000
_cell.length_c   1.000
_cell.angle_alpha   90.00
_cell.angle_beta   90.00
_cell.angle_gamma   90.00
#
_symmetry.space_group_name_H-M   'P 1'
#
loop_
_entity.id
_entity.type
_entity.pdbx_description
1 polymer ?
#
loop_
_entity_poly.entity_id
_entity_poly.type
_entity_poly.pdbx_seq_one_letter_code
_entity_poly.pdbx_strand_id
1 'polypeptide(L)'
;MIYLDTNVVLWLAGAPDQLSPTAVETLNSAESLLLSPMVELEIEYLYEVGRIQQPAQAVLDHLRGSLNLLTCERSFGSVVAAARAMRWTRDPFDRLITAQAAIAEDPLLTRDKIIRANYAHACW
;
A
#
# COMPACT_ATOMS: atom_id res chain seq x y z
N MET A 1 -3.40 13.15 1.05
CA MET A 1 -3.65 11.72 0.71
C MET A 1 -2.36 10.93 0.86
N ILE A 2 -2.45 9.73 1.40
CA ILE A 2 -1.29 8.87 1.55
C ILE A 2 -1.62 7.46 1.05
N TYR A 3 -0.71 6.87 0.28
CA TYR A 3 -0.81 5.48 -0.16
C TYR A 3 -0.26 4.54 0.90
N LEU A 4 -0.87 3.37 1.02
CA LEU A 4 -0.47 2.33 1.96
C LEU A 4 0.08 1.12 1.23
N ASP A 5 1.25 0.66 1.67
CA ASP A 5 1.79 -0.62 1.22
C ASP A 5 0.99 -1.79 1.83
N THR A 6 1.07 -2.95 1.23
CA THR A 6 0.29 -4.14 1.63
C THR A 6 0.45 -4.49 3.10
N ASN A 7 1.70 -4.53 3.61
CA ASN A 7 1.92 -4.88 5.01
C ASN A 7 1.31 -3.85 5.97
N VAL A 8 1.31 -2.58 5.61
CA VAL A 8 0.69 -1.53 6.43
C VAL A 8 -0.82 -1.79 6.55
N VAL A 9 -1.48 -2.15 5.46
CA VAL A 9 -2.91 -2.49 5.46
C VAL A 9 -3.17 -3.68 6.38
N LEU A 10 -2.37 -4.73 6.27
CA LEU A 10 -2.51 -5.93 7.09
C LEU A 10 -2.28 -5.64 8.57
N TRP A 11 -1.30 -4.81 8.91
CA TRP A 11 -1.03 -4.44 10.30
C TRP A 11 -2.14 -3.55 10.87
N LEU A 12 -2.69 -2.62 10.10
CA LEU A 12 -3.86 -1.85 10.52
C LEU A 12 -5.04 -2.76 10.86
N ALA A 13 -5.24 -3.83 10.07
CA ALA A 13 -6.37 -4.73 10.25
C ALA A 13 -6.19 -5.69 11.43
N GLY A 14 -4.97 -6.16 11.70
CA GLY A 14 -4.77 -7.26 12.65
C GLY A 14 -3.59 -7.17 13.60
N ALA A 15 -2.65 -6.25 13.39
CA ALA A 15 -1.44 -6.13 14.21
C ALA A 15 -0.93 -4.68 14.28
N PRO A 16 -1.74 -3.75 14.82
CA PRO A 16 -1.39 -2.32 14.81
C PRO A 16 -0.13 -1.98 15.60
N ASP A 17 0.30 -2.84 16.51
CA ASP A 17 1.56 -2.70 17.25
C ASP A 17 2.81 -2.84 16.36
N GLN A 18 2.68 -3.36 15.15
CA GLN A 18 3.77 -3.40 14.16
C GLN A 18 4.06 -2.04 13.52
N LEU A 19 3.13 -1.09 13.64
CA LEU A 19 3.30 0.26 13.08
C LEU A 19 4.27 1.07 13.93
N SER A 20 5.20 1.79 13.27
CA SER A 20 6.08 2.72 13.98
C SER A 20 5.29 3.90 14.56
N PRO A 21 5.81 4.60 15.59
CA PRO A 21 5.18 5.82 16.09
C PRO A 21 4.97 6.87 14.98
N THR A 22 5.93 7.02 14.08
CA THR A 22 5.83 7.94 12.94
C THR A 22 4.73 7.50 11.98
N ALA A 23 4.62 6.19 11.72
CA ALA A 23 3.56 5.65 10.86
C ALA A 23 2.17 5.94 11.46
N VAL A 24 1.99 5.73 12.76
CA VAL A 24 0.73 6.02 13.44
C VAL A 24 0.38 7.50 13.34
N GLU A 25 1.34 8.39 13.57
CA GLU A 25 1.14 9.84 13.45
C GLU A 25 0.75 10.23 12.02
N THR A 26 1.44 9.67 11.03
CA THR A 26 1.16 9.91 9.62
C THR A 26 -0.27 9.47 9.25
N LEU A 27 -0.68 8.30 9.69
CA LEU A 27 -2.03 7.78 9.46
C LEU A 27 -3.10 8.65 10.11
N ASN A 28 -2.86 9.09 11.34
CA ASN A 28 -3.80 9.94 12.07
C ASN A 28 -3.95 11.34 11.45
N SER A 29 -2.93 11.83 10.80
CA SER A 29 -2.91 13.16 10.18
C SER A 29 -3.47 13.17 8.76
N ALA A 30 -3.62 12.02 8.12
CA ALA A 30 -4.06 11.93 6.73
C ALA A 30 -5.56 12.14 6.60
N GLU A 31 -5.96 12.99 5.64
CA GLU A 31 -7.39 13.21 5.34
C GLU A 31 -8.02 11.98 4.70
N SER A 32 -7.26 11.28 3.86
CA SER A 32 -7.70 10.04 3.23
C SER A 32 -6.52 9.11 3.01
N LEU A 33 -6.81 7.82 3.05
CA LEU A 33 -5.87 6.75 2.78
C LEU A 33 -6.19 6.15 1.43
N LEU A 34 -5.16 5.89 0.63
CA LEU A 34 -5.32 5.37 -0.72
C LEU A 34 -4.67 3.99 -0.85
N LEU A 35 -5.31 3.13 -1.60
CA LEU A 35 -4.78 1.84 -2.00
C LEU A 35 -4.56 1.78 -3.51
N SER A 36 -3.44 1.23 -3.93
CA SER A 36 -3.33 0.65 -5.26
C SER A 36 -4.23 -0.58 -5.33
N PRO A 37 -4.95 -0.83 -6.44
CA PRO A 37 -5.64 -2.11 -6.64
C PRO A 37 -4.71 -3.33 -6.49
N MET A 38 -3.42 -3.16 -6.70
CA MET A 38 -2.44 -4.23 -6.51
C MET A 38 -2.27 -4.65 -5.07
N VAL A 39 -2.54 -3.76 -4.11
CA VAL A 39 -2.58 -4.13 -2.68
C VAL A 39 -3.69 -5.15 -2.43
N GLU A 40 -4.87 -4.92 -3.00
CA GLU A 40 -5.98 -5.86 -2.88
C GLU A 40 -5.63 -7.24 -3.46
N LEU A 41 -5.01 -7.25 -4.64
CA LEU A 41 -4.60 -8.50 -5.28
C LEU A 41 -3.50 -9.21 -4.48
N GLU A 42 -2.53 -8.47 -3.93
CA GLU A 42 -1.47 -9.07 -3.12
C GLU A 42 -2.04 -9.67 -1.82
N ILE A 43 -2.99 -8.99 -1.17
CA ILE A 43 -3.66 -9.55 0.01
C ILE A 43 -4.37 -10.87 -0.35
N GLU A 44 -5.09 -10.90 -1.45
CA GLU A 44 -5.75 -12.13 -1.91
C GLU A 44 -4.74 -13.24 -2.20
N TYR A 45 -3.64 -12.90 -2.85
CA TYR A 45 -2.54 -13.84 -3.08
C TYR A 45 -1.99 -14.41 -1.76
N LEU A 46 -1.73 -13.56 -0.77
CA LEU A 46 -1.23 -13.99 0.54
C LEU A 46 -2.23 -14.90 1.25
N TYR A 47 -3.51 -14.64 1.10
CA TYR A 47 -4.57 -15.52 1.60
C TYR A 47 -4.54 -16.89 0.90
N GLU A 48 -4.45 -16.89 -0.43
CA GLU A 48 -4.44 -18.13 -1.22
C GLU A 48 -3.25 -19.05 -0.90
N VAL A 49 -2.08 -18.46 -0.60
CA VAL A 49 -0.89 -19.24 -0.21
C VAL A 49 -0.80 -19.54 1.29
N GLY A 50 -1.82 -19.16 2.06
CA GLY A 50 -1.92 -19.51 3.48
C GLY A 50 -1.11 -18.64 4.44
N ARG A 51 -0.65 -17.47 4.00
CA ARG A 51 0.12 -16.53 4.85
C ARG A 51 -0.75 -15.66 5.73
N ILE A 52 -2.00 -15.43 5.36
CA ILE A 52 -2.98 -14.71 6.15
C ILE A 52 -4.28 -15.50 6.17
N GLN A 53 -5.15 -15.21 7.14
CA GLN A 53 -6.35 -16.03 7.40
C GLN A 53 -7.63 -15.45 6.78
N GLN A 54 -7.60 -14.20 6.32
CA GLN A 54 -8.78 -13.55 5.77
C GLN A 54 -8.54 -13.14 4.31
N PRO A 55 -9.53 -13.31 3.42
CA PRO A 55 -9.42 -12.84 2.04
C PRO A 55 -9.44 -11.31 1.99
N ALA A 56 -8.99 -10.76 0.86
CA ALA A 56 -8.88 -9.32 0.67
C ALA A 56 -10.19 -8.57 0.95
N GLN A 57 -11.32 -9.11 0.48
CA GLN A 57 -12.62 -8.47 0.69
C GLN A 57 -12.93 -8.26 2.18
N ALA A 58 -12.67 -9.28 3.01
CA ALA A 58 -12.92 -9.20 4.46
C ALA A 58 -12.00 -8.17 5.13
N VAL A 59 -10.71 -8.16 4.77
CA VAL A 59 -9.73 -7.20 5.31
C VAL A 59 -10.14 -5.76 4.97
N LEU A 60 -10.46 -5.50 3.71
CA LEU A 60 -10.79 -4.15 3.24
C LEU A 60 -12.14 -3.68 3.78
N ASP A 61 -13.14 -4.54 3.84
CA ASP A 61 -14.46 -4.18 4.40
C ASP A 61 -14.32 -3.80 5.88
N HIS A 62 -13.52 -4.55 6.63
CA HIS A 62 -13.25 -4.25 8.03
C HIS A 62 -12.62 -2.85 8.19
N LEU A 63 -11.61 -2.53 7.40
CA LEU A 63 -10.93 -1.22 7.48
C LEU A 63 -11.82 -0.08 6.99
N ARG A 64 -12.56 -0.27 5.90
CA ARG A 64 -13.47 0.75 5.37
C ARG A 64 -14.63 1.08 6.31
N GLY A 65 -14.95 0.19 7.24
CA GLY A 65 -15.96 0.45 8.27
C GLY A 65 -15.54 1.53 9.28
N SER A 66 -14.25 1.82 9.41
CA SER A 66 -13.71 2.74 10.41
C SER A 66 -12.75 3.79 9.85
N LEU A 67 -12.27 3.63 8.61
CA LEU A 67 -11.28 4.52 8.01
C LEU A 67 -11.77 5.06 6.65
N ASN A 68 -11.34 6.27 6.32
CA ASN A 68 -11.53 6.83 4.99
C ASN A 68 -10.50 6.23 4.03
N LEU A 69 -10.71 4.98 3.66
CA LEU A 69 -9.81 4.18 2.83
C LEU A 69 -10.41 4.03 1.43
N LEU A 70 -9.74 4.63 0.45
CA LEU A 70 -10.19 4.66 -0.94
C LEU A 70 -9.25 3.84 -1.82
N THR A 71 -9.80 3.24 -2.87
CA THR A 71 -9.00 2.61 -3.92
C THR A 71 -8.70 3.65 -5.00
N CYS A 72 -7.44 3.76 -5.39
CA CYS A 72 -7.03 4.68 -6.45
C CYS A 72 -7.61 4.24 -7.79
N GLU A 73 -8.16 5.19 -8.54
CA GLU A 73 -8.82 4.94 -9.83
C GLU A 73 -7.99 5.36 -11.04
N ARG A 74 -6.69 5.60 -10.87
CA ARG A 74 -5.81 5.90 -12.01
C ARG A 74 -5.82 4.75 -13.00
N SER A 75 -5.74 5.06 -14.29
CA SER A 75 -5.76 4.01 -15.31
C SER A 75 -4.61 3.03 -15.12
N PHE A 76 -4.89 1.74 -15.27
CA PHE A 76 -3.88 0.69 -15.13
C PHE A 76 -2.72 0.91 -16.10
N GLY A 77 -3.01 1.34 -17.33
CA GLY A 77 -1.98 1.63 -18.32
C GLY A 77 -1.01 2.73 -17.88
N SER A 78 -1.48 3.81 -17.27
CA SER A 78 -0.58 4.87 -16.79
C SER A 78 0.26 4.40 -15.60
N VAL A 79 -0.28 3.56 -14.72
CA VAL A 79 0.48 2.99 -13.61
C VAL A 79 1.56 2.03 -14.12
N VAL A 80 1.24 1.18 -15.08
CA VAL A 80 2.22 0.28 -15.71
C VAL A 80 3.33 1.09 -16.41
N ALA A 81 2.98 2.16 -17.11
CA ALA A 81 3.97 3.02 -17.76
C ALA A 81 4.97 3.61 -16.75
N ALA A 82 4.48 4.09 -15.60
CA ALA A 82 5.34 4.59 -14.52
C ALA A 82 6.19 3.46 -13.91
N ALA A 83 5.60 2.27 -13.72
CA ALA A 83 6.30 1.12 -13.14
C ALA A 83 7.43 0.60 -14.02
N ARG A 84 7.37 0.80 -15.34
CA ARG A 84 8.42 0.35 -16.25
C ARG A 84 9.79 0.95 -15.94
N ALA A 85 9.84 2.14 -15.38
CA ALA A 85 11.09 2.80 -15.00
C ALA A 85 11.66 2.31 -13.65
N MET A 86 10.88 1.58 -12.87
CA MET A 86 11.28 1.15 -11.53
C MET A 86 12.04 -0.17 -11.57
N ARG A 87 13.27 -0.14 -12.07
CA ARG A 87 14.10 -1.33 -12.30
C ARG A 87 14.87 -1.82 -11.08
N TRP A 88 14.67 -1.16 -9.94
CA TRP A 88 15.31 -1.51 -8.68
C TRP A 88 14.70 -2.74 -8.01
N THR A 89 13.57 -3.24 -8.49
CA THR A 89 12.94 -4.49 -8.05
C THR A 89 12.36 -5.25 -9.24
N ARG A 90 12.22 -6.57 -9.09
CA ARG A 90 11.51 -7.45 -10.04
C ARG A 90 10.14 -7.85 -9.54
N ASP A 91 9.80 -7.52 -8.29
CA ASP A 91 8.49 -7.82 -7.72
C ASP A 91 7.42 -6.93 -8.36
N PRO A 92 6.46 -7.49 -9.10
CA PRO A 92 5.44 -6.70 -9.78
C PRO A 92 4.51 -5.97 -8.82
N PHE A 93 4.26 -6.52 -7.63
CA PHE A 93 3.45 -5.85 -6.62
C PHE A 93 4.15 -4.56 -6.15
N ASP A 94 5.41 -4.66 -5.73
CA ASP A 94 6.19 -3.51 -5.28
C ASP A 94 6.30 -2.43 -6.35
N ARG A 95 6.52 -2.84 -7.60
CA ARG A 95 6.62 -1.90 -8.73
C ARG A 95 5.33 -1.13 -8.96
N LEU A 96 4.20 -1.84 -9.00
CA LEU A 96 2.90 -1.22 -9.29
C LEU A 96 2.38 -0.39 -8.12
N ILE A 97 2.57 -0.86 -6.88
CA ILE A 97 2.18 -0.10 -5.69
C ILE A 97 2.98 1.21 -5.60
N THR A 98 4.29 1.14 -5.79
CA THR A 98 5.13 2.34 -5.77
C THR A 98 4.79 3.29 -6.92
N ALA A 99 4.59 2.76 -8.12
CA ALA A 99 4.22 3.56 -9.29
C ALA A 99 2.88 4.29 -9.09
N GLN A 100 1.92 3.65 -8.44
CA GLN A 100 0.62 4.26 -8.14
C GLN A 100 0.79 5.56 -7.36
N ALA A 101 1.64 5.55 -6.35
CA ALA A 101 1.94 6.75 -5.56
C ALA A 101 2.80 7.75 -6.32
N ALA A 102 3.76 7.26 -7.10
CA ALA A 102 4.77 8.09 -7.75
C ALA A 102 4.22 8.99 -8.86
N ILE A 103 3.12 8.64 -9.51
CA ILE A 103 2.55 9.43 -10.61
C ILE A 103 2.28 10.89 -10.18
N ALA A 104 1.80 11.09 -8.95
CA ALA A 104 1.55 12.43 -8.42
C ALA A 104 2.51 12.80 -7.28
N GLU A 105 3.59 12.06 -7.12
CA GLU A 105 4.56 12.26 -6.04
C GLU A 105 3.92 12.19 -4.64
N ASP A 106 2.88 11.37 -4.48
CA ASP A 106 2.19 11.20 -3.22
C ASP A 106 3.02 10.36 -2.22
N PRO A 107 2.87 10.59 -0.92
CA PRO A 107 3.53 9.76 0.09
C PRO A 107 3.06 8.30 0.01
N LEU A 108 4.00 7.38 0.22
CA LEU A 108 3.74 5.95 0.36
C LEU A 108 4.25 5.49 1.73
N LEU A 109 3.33 5.06 2.58
CA LEU A 109 3.67 4.52 3.89
C LEU A 109 4.07 3.05 3.72
N THR A 110 5.34 2.75 3.98
CA THR A 110 5.91 1.41 3.83
C THR A 110 7.10 1.20 4.76
N ARG A 111 7.20 0.01 5.32
CA ARG A 111 8.38 -0.43 6.09
C ARG A 111 9.50 -0.94 5.18
N ASP A 112 9.19 -1.25 3.94
CA ASP A 112 10.16 -1.86 3.01
C ASP A 112 11.36 -0.95 2.77
N LYS A 113 12.56 -1.44 3.12
CA LYS A 113 13.79 -0.66 3.01
C LYS A 113 14.19 -0.41 1.56
N ILE A 114 13.88 -1.32 0.66
CA ILE A 114 14.22 -1.19 -0.76
C ILE A 114 13.34 -0.10 -1.40
N ILE A 115 12.06 -0.12 -1.11
CA ILE A 115 11.15 0.93 -1.58
C ILE A 115 11.59 2.29 -1.03
N ARG A 116 11.87 2.37 0.27
CA ARG A 116 12.32 3.62 0.90
C ARG A 116 13.65 4.14 0.35
N ALA A 117 14.53 3.25 -0.08
CA ALA A 117 15.81 3.64 -0.70
C ALA A 117 15.63 4.17 -2.13
N ASN A 118 14.55 3.85 -2.81
CA ASN A 118 14.35 4.12 -4.23
C ASN A 118 13.19 5.06 -4.55
N TYR A 119 12.29 5.32 -3.60
CA TYR A 119 11.20 6.26 -3.77
C TYR A 119 11.29 7.38 -2.72
N ALA A 120 11.52 8.60 -3.17
CA ALA A 120 11.81 9.75 -2.29
C ALA A 120 10.66 10.11 -1.33
N HIS A 121 9.41 9.80 -1.70
CA HIS A 121 8.23 10.09 -0.87
C HIS A 121 7.74 8.87 -0.08
N ALA A 122 8.54 7.81 -0.01
CA ALA A 122 8.26 6.69 0.88
C ALA A 122 8.65 7.06 2.33
N CYS A 123 7.84 6.65 3.28
CA CYS A 123 8.05 6.98 4.69
C CYS A 123 7.62 5.83 5.62
N TRP A 124 8.19 5.86 6.83
CA TRP A 124 7.87 4.88 7.87
C TRP A 124 8.08 5.46 9.27
#